data_5064670bcebcccd8974658457616f378
#
_entry.id   5064670bcebcccd8974658457616f378
#
_cell.length_a   1.000
_cell.length_b   1.000
_cell.length_c   1.000
_cell.angle_alpha   90.00
_cell.angle_beta   90.00
_cell.angle_gamma   90.00
#
_symmetry.space_group_name_H-M   'P 1'
#
loop_
_entity.id
_entity.type
_entity.pdbx_description
1 polymer ?
#
loop_
_entity_poly.entity_id
_entity_poly.type
_entity_poly.pdbx_seq_one_letter_code
_entity_poly.pdbx_strand_id
1 'polypeptide(L)'
;DIGQVIAIDAQWNRNGNWRRHVPNPKFERQINWRMYREYSYGLTAELSSHQIDFCNWLLQDNPVKVAGFGGIDYWKDGRETYDNTNLIYSYANGIKANFTCLTSNAKDDYQIKVMGDKATVIINYDKAWKYPEGKYNKVIGDFDGVSGATQSWTEGKGNLINFNHLEPTRQALEDFKSSIINNTIPLSNLKSGAAVSFAVDMGIRAMDLKQVVSWNPKYDL
;
A
#
# COMPACT_ATOMS: atom_id res chain seq x y z
N ASP A 1 16.33 -2.90 13.27
CA ASP A 1 15.39 -3.70 14.05
C ASP A 1 14.24 -2.79 14.50
N ILE A 2 12.99 -3.17 14.21
CA ILE A 2 11.75 -2.51 14.64
C ILE A 2 10.93 -3.38 15.60
N GLY A 3 11.46 -4.56 15.96
CA GLY A 3 10.74 -5.54 16.74
C GLY A 3 9.70 -6.31 15.92
N GLN A 4 8.63 -6.75 16.57
CA GLN A 4 7.51 -7.41 15.92
C GLN A 4 6.65 -6.37 15.19
N VAL A 5 6.32 -6.63 13.93
CA VAL A 5 5.37 -5.77 13.17
C VAL A 5 3.97 -5.92 13.77
N ILE A 6 3.35 -4.79 14.05
CA ILE A 6 2.01 -4.69 14.66
C ILE A 6 0.96 -4.27 13.63
N ALA A 7 1.28 -3.26 12.83
CA ALA A 7 0.38 -2.74 11.80
C ALA A 7 1.16 -2.06 10.66
N ILE A 8 0.52 -1.90 9.51
CA ILE A 8 1.07 -1.20 8.36
C ILE A 8 0.02 -0.22 7.85
N ASP A 9 0.44 1.03 7.60
CA ASP A 9 -0.36 2.02 6.87
C ASP A 9 0.37 2.39 5.58
N ALA A 10 -0.31 2.34 4.47
CA ALA A 10 0.23 2.69 3.18
C ALA A 10 -0.72 3.60 2.42
N GLN A 11 -0.17 4.57 1.72
CA GLN A 11 -0.95 5.47 0.90
C GLN A 11 -0.22 5.83 -0.39
N TRP A 12 -1.00 6.09 -1.44
CA TRP A 12 -0.48 6.70 -2.66
C TRP A 12 -1.50 7.70 -3.20
N ASN A 13 -1.35 8.92 -2.74
CA ASN A 13 -2.24 10.02 -3.08
C ASN A 13 -1.72 10.78 -4.30
N ARG A 14 -2.60 11.17 -5.18
CA ARG A 14 -2.33 11.96 -6.37
C ARG A 14 -3.31 13.13 -6.45
N ASN A 15 -2.90 14.19 -7.10
CA ASN A 15 -3.81 15.27 -7.47
C ASN A 15 -3.84 15.40 -9.00
N GLY A 16 -4.63 14.55 -9.63
CA GLY A 16 -4.73 14.53 -11.09
C GLY A 16 -5.77 13.56 -11.60
N ASN A 17 -6.51 14.02 -12.58
CA ASN A 17 -7.59 13.26 -13.19
C ASN A 17 -7.13 11.98 -13.91
N TRP A 18 -5.89 11.95 -14.43
CA TRP A 18 -5.34 10.93 -15.32
C TRP A 18 -5.99 10.85 -16.71
N ARG A 19 -7.10 11.55 -16.94
CA ARG A 19 -7.74 11.62 -18.25
C ARG A 19 -6.87 12.42 -19.22
N ARG A 20 -6.66 11.88 -20.40
CA ARG A 20 -5.90 12.50 -21.48
C ARG A 20 -6.83 13.04 -22.54
N HIS A 21 -6.41 14.09 -23.23
CA HIS A 21 -7.11 14.60 -24.39
C HIS A 21 -7.16 13.52 -25.48
N VAL A 22 -8.34 13.37 -26.08
CA VAL A 22 -8.60 12.38 -27.14
C VAL A 22 -8.93 13.12 -28.45
N PRO A 23 -8.07 13.04 -29.46
CA PRO A 23 -8.27 13.77 -30.71
C PRO A 23 -9.47 13.28 -31.53
N ASN A 24 -9.88 12.03 -31.34
CA ASN A 24 -11.05 11.45 -31.99
C ASN A 24 -11.80 10.57 -30.98
N PRO A 25 -13.10 10.81 -30.73
CA PRO A 25 -13.88 10.08 -29.72
C PRO A 25 -13.84 8.55 -29.86
N LYS A 26 -13.62 8.01 -31.03
CA LYS A 26 -13.50 6.57 -31.24
C LYS A 26 -12.33 5.93 -30.50
N PHE A 27 -11.32 6.71 -30.10
CA PHE A 27 -10.15 6.26 -29.35
C PHE A 27 -10.26 6.51 -27.84
N GLU A 28 -11.41 7.01 -27.35
CA GLU A 28 -11.61 7.35 -25.93
C GLU A 28 -11.21 6.17 -25.02
N ARG A 29 -11.76 4.99 -25.23
CA ARG A 29 -11.51 3.84 -24.37
C ARG A 29 -10.06 3.31 -24.47
N GLN A 30 -9.40 3.51 -25.60
CA GLN A 30 -8.01 3.09 -25.78
C GLN A 30 -7.03 4.06 -25.13
N ILE A 31 -7.24 5.38 -25.28
CA ILE A 31 -6.35 6.41 -24.72
C ILE A 31 -6.55 6.53 -23.21
N ASN A 32 -7.81 6.53 -22.78
CA ASN A 32 -8.20 6.65 -21.37
C ASN A 32 -8.54 5.30 -20.72
N TRP A 33 -7.87 4.23 -21.11
CA TRP A 33 -8.15 2.85 -20.70
C TRP A 33 -8.21 2.67 -19.17
N ARG A 34 -7.45 3.46 -18.41
CA ARG A 34 -7.47 3.45 -16.94
C ARG A 34 -8.82 3.87 -16.33
N MET A 35 -9.66 4.54 -17.11
CA MET A 35 -10.99 4.97 -16.68
C MET A 35 -12.04 3.87 -16.80
N TYR A 36 -11.75 2.78 -17.50
CA TYR A 36 -12.72 1.76 -17.88
C TYR A 36 -12.41 0.40 -17.27
N ARG A 37 -13.42 -0.19 -16.61
CA ARG A 37 -13.30 -1.49 -15.94
C ARG A 37 -12.90 -2.63 -16.87
N GLU A 38 -13.20 -2.52 -18.15
CA GLU A 38 -12.79 -3.48 -19.18
C GLU A 38 -11.26 -3.63 -19.29
N TYR A 39 -10.50 -2.56 -19.00
CA TYR A 39 -9.04 -2.52 -19.19
C TYR A 39 -8.26 -2.32 -17.90
N SER A 40 -8.89 -1.81 -16.86
CA SER A 40 -8.23 -1.49 -15.59
C SER A 40 -9.15 -1.64 -14.39
N TYR A 41 -8.59 -2.06 -13.29
CA TYR A 41 -9.28 -2.07 -12.00
C TYR A 41 -8.97 -0.83 -11.14
N GLY A 42 -8.49 0.26 -11.77
CA GLY A 42 -8.31 1.55 -11.13
C GLY A 42 -7.20 1.57 -10.09
N LEU A 43 -7.36 2.41 -9.07
CA LEU A 43 -6.32 2.77 -8.11
C LEU A 43 -5.73 1.57 -7.36
N THR A 44 -6.54 0.58 -7.02
CA THR A 44 -6.06 -0.60 -6.30
C THR A 44 -5.07 -1.39 -7.15
N ALA A 45 -5.34 -1.56 -8.45
CA ALA A 45 -4.46 -2.27 -9.36
C ALA A 45 -3.26 -1.44 -9.82
N GLU A 46 -3.48 -0.14 -10.08
CA GLU A 46 -2.46 0.74 -10.66
C GLU A 46 -1.46 1.28 -9.61
N LEU A 47 -1.87 1.43 -8.36
CA LEU A 47 -1.08 2.04 -7.29
C LEU A 47 -0.94 1.13 -6.07
N SER A 48 -2.04 0.76 -5.41
CA SER A 48 -1.97 -0.01 -4.16
C SER A 48 -1.33 -1.40 -4.34
N SER A 49 -1.35 -1.97 -5.53
CA SER A 49 -0.71 -3.25 -5.83
C SER A 49 0.77 -3.28 -5.45
N HIS A 50 1.50 -2.20 -5.68
CA HIS A 50 2.92 -2.08 -5.29
C HIS A 50 3.11 -2.16 -3.78
N GLN A 51 2.22 -1.54 -3.03
CA GLN A 51 2.28 -1.52 -1.56
C GLN A 51 1.74 -2.82 -0.95
N ILE A 52 0.77 -3.47 -1.60
CA ILE A 52 0.29 -4.81 -1.22
C ILE A 52 1.41 -5.83 -1.41
N ASP A 53 2.15 -5.77 -2.55
CA ASP A 53 3.32 -6.62 -2.80
C ASP A 53 4.39 -6.43 -1.72
N PHE A 54 4.70 -5.18 -1.38
CA PHE A 54 5.63 -4.88 -0.29
C PHE A 54 5.18 -5.51 1.03
N CYS A 55 3.89 -5.44 1.37
CA CYS A 55 3.37 -6.03 2.60
C CYS A 55 3.48 -7.56 2.58
N ASN A 56 3.10 -8.21 1.48
CA ASN A 56 3.22 -9.66 1.33
C ASN A 56 4.69 -10.10 1.44
N TRP A 57 5.60 -9.37 0.79
CA TRP A 57 7.03 -9.61 0.87
C TRP A 57 7.58 -9.41 2.29
N LEU A 58 7.21 -8.33 2.97
CA LEU A 58 7.67 -8.04 4.33
C LEU A 58 7.18 -9.08 5.33
N LEU A 59 5.91 -9.47 5.22
CA LEU A 59 5.26 -10.40 6.15
C LEU A 59 5.49 -11.87 5.78
N GLN A 60 6.01 -12.15 4.58
CA GLN A 60 6.17 -13.49 4.01
C GLN A 60 4.85 -14.29 4.04
N ASP A 61 3.74 -13.60 3.83
CA ASP A 61 2.39 -14.17 3.93
C ASP A 61 1.42 -13.43 2.99
N ASN A 62 0.31 -14.05 2.70
CA ASN A 62 -0.80 -13.45 1.94
C ASN A 62 -1.92 -12.99 2.89
N PRO A 63 -2.70 -11.98 2.53
CA PRO A 63 -3.82 -11.56 3.35
C PRO A 63 -4.91 -12.62 3.39
N VAL A 64 -5.51 -12.86 4.56
CA VAL A 64 -6.60 -13.84 4.71
C VAL A 64 -7.99 -13.24 4.43
N LYS A 65 -8.14 -11.93 4.57
CA LYS A 65 -9.39 -11.21 4.26
C LYS A 65 -9.16 -9.73 4.06
N VAL A 66 -10.11 -9.09 3.39
CA VAL A 66 -10.12 -7.64 3.14
C VAL A 66 -11.53 -7.07 3.29
N ALA A 67 -11.59 -5.82 3.72
CA ALA A 67 -12.79 -4.98 3.71
C ALA A 67 -12.41 -3.56 3.28
N GLY A 68 -13.36 -2.80 2.77
CA GLY A 68 -13.13 -1.39 2.48
C GLY A 68 -14.20 -0.75 1.62
N PHE A 69 -13.93 0.51 1.28
CA PHE A 69 -14.81 1.36 0.49
C PHE A 69 -14.03 2.03 -0.62
N GLY A 70 -14.69 2.25 -1.74
CA GLY A 70 -14.21 3.05 -2.85
C GLY A 70 -15.37 3.67 -3.59
N GLY A 71 -15.10 4.72 -4.35
CA GLY A 71 -16.14 5.42 -5.07
C GLY A 71 -15.63 6.26 -6.24
N ILE A 72 -16.58 6.76 -7.03
CA ILE A 72 -16.38 7.82 -8.02
C ILE A 72 -17.02 9.06 -7.44
N ASP A 73 -16.34 9.69 -6.47
CA ASP A 73 -16.95 10.70 -5.63
C ASP A 73 -16.56 12.12 -6.03
N TYR A 74 -15.40 12.30 -6.59
CA TYR A 74 -14.85 13.59 -7.00
C TYR A 74 -14.93 13.83 -8.52
N TRP A 75 -14.36 12.92 -9.34
CA TRP A 75 -14.31 13.09 -10.80
C TRP A 75 -15.59 12.57 -11.45
N LYS A 76 -16.48 13.48 -11.83
CA LYS A 76 -17.76 13.17 -12.50
C LYS A 76 -17.63 13.23 -14.04
N ASP A 77 -16.69 12.47 -14.58
CA ASP A 77 -16.27 12.53 -15.98
C ASP A 77 -16.62 11.28 -16.81
N GLY A 78 -17.51 10.44 -16.28
CA GLY A 78 -17.96 9.22 -16.95
C GLY A 78 -17.01 8.03 -16.81
N ARG A 79 -16.05 8.07 -15.86
CA ARG A 79 -15.20 6.93 -15.55
C ARG A 79 -15.98 5.81 -14.88
N GLU A 80 -15.48 4.59 -15.02
CA GLU A 80 -16.01 3.38 -14.38
C GLU A 80 -15.15 2.94 -13.18
N THR A 81 -13.88 3.38 -13.14
CA THR A 81 -12.93 3.05 -12.07
C THR A 81 -13.02 4.07 -10.93
N TYR A 82 -12.81 3.61 -9.71
CA TYR A 82 -12.86 4.44 -8.51
C TYR A 82 -11.78 5.52 -8.51
N ASP A 83 -12.12 6.71 -8.02
CA ASP A 83 -11.21 7.85 -7.85
C ASP A 83 -10.66 7.99 -6.42
N ASN A 84 -11.22 7.20 -5.52
CA ASN A 84 -10.73 7.02 -4.16
C ASN A 84 -10.95 5.58 -3.70
N THR A 85 -10.03 5.06 -2.88
CA THR A 85 -10.13 3.72 -2.29
C THR A 85 -9.54 3.72 -0.89
N ASN A 86 -10.19 2.99 0.02
CA ASN A 86 -9.73 2.74 1.38
C ASN A 86 -9.96 1.25 1.68
N LEU A 87 -8.87 0.50 1.86
CA LEU A 87 -8.88 -0.93 2.04
C LEU A 87 -8.13 -1.32 3.31
N ILE A 88 -8.64 -2.31 4.02
CA ILE A 88 -8.00 -2.91 5.20
C ILE A 88 -7.85 -4.40 4.94
N TYR A 89 -6.61 -4.86 4.81
CA TYR A 89 -6.27 -6.27 4.71
C TYR A 89 -5.87 -6.83 6.07
N SER A 90 -6.32 -8.04 6.38
CA SER A 90 -5.93 -8.78 7.59
C SER A 90 -5.09 -9.98 7.21
N TYR A 91 -3.96 -10.16 7.88
CA TYR A 91 -3.07 -11.30 7.74
C TYR A 91 -3.30 -12.33 8.85
N ALA A 92 -2.86 -13.59 8.63
CA ALA A 92 -3.11 -14.69 9.56
C ALA A 92 -2.52 -14.45 10.96
N ASN A 93 -1.37 -13.77 11.04
CA ASN A 93 -0.70 -13.38 12.27
C ASN A 93 -1.39 -12.23 13.06
N GLY A 94 -2.54 -11.78 12.59
CA GLY A 94 -3.31 -10.69 13.22
C GLY A 94 -2.96 -9.28 12.76
N ILE A 95 -1.91 -9.09 11.96
CA ILE A 95 -1.52 -7.78 11.41
C ILE A 95 -2.61 -7.25 10.50
N LYS A 96 -2.84 -5.92 10.58
CA LYS A 96 -3.69 -5.17 9.65
C LYS A 96 -2.82 -4.24 8.81
N ALA A 97 -3.06 -4.27 7.50
CA ALA A 97 -2.45 -3.34 6.56
C ALA A 97 -3.56 -2.49 5.91
N ASN A 98 -3.45 -1.18 6.09
CA ASN A 98 -4.39 -0.20 5.55
C ASN A 98 -3.82 0.41 4.27
N PHE A 99 -4.65 0.58 3.25
CA PHE A 99 -4.26 1.18 1.98
C PHE A 99 -5.23 2.29 1.60
N THR A 100 -4.70 3.48 1.34
CA THR A 100 -5.47 4.63 0.88
C THR A 100 -4.92 5.14 -0.43
N CYS A 101 -5.79 5.32 -1.43
CA CYS A 101 -5.45 5.97 -2.67
C CYS A 101 -6.48 7.04 -3.02
N LEU A 102 -6.00 8.24 -3.35
CA LEU A 102 -6.79 9.36 -3.80
C LEU A 102 -6.23 9.90 -5.12
N THR A 103 -7.10 10.44 -5.97
CA THR A 103 -6.69 11.21 -7.17
C THR A 103 -7.07 12.68 -7.10
N SER A 104 -7.63 13.13 -5.99
CA SER A 104 -8.10 14.50 -5.76
C SER A 104 -7.30 15.29 -4.71
N ASN A 105 -6.31 14.67 -4.08
CA ASN A 105 -5.41 15.29 -3.11
C ASN A 105 -4.08 14.53 -3.10
N ALA A 106 -2.97 15.25 -3.14
CA ALA A 106 -1.62 14.67 -3.19
C ALA A 106 -0.85 14.82 -1.87
N LYS A 107 -1.52 15.18 -0.76
CA LYS A 107 -0.82 15.35 0.50
C LYS A 107 -0.17 14.04 0.94
N ASP A 108 1.11 14.11 1.30
CA ASP A 108 1.98 13.00 1.69
C ASP A 108 2.12 11.89 0.61
N ASP A 109 1.71 12.17 -0.61
CA ASP A 109 1.89 11.40 -1.85
C ASP A 109 2.04 9.87 -1.61
N TYR A 110 3.24 9.32 -1.80
CA TYR A 110 3.59 7.93 -1.55
C TYR A 110 4.21 7.75 -0.17
N GLN A 111 3.61 6.90 0.65
CA GLN A 111 4.17 6.56 1.95
C GLN A 111 3.81 5.13 2.34
N ILE A 112 4.75 4.43 2.96
CA ILE A 112 4.51 3.19 3.70
C ILE A 112 5.02 3.41 5.12
N LYS A 113 4.16 3.20 6.11
CA LYS A 113 4.48 3.27 7.52
C LYS A 113 4.35 1.87 8.12
N VAL A 114 5.47 1.30 8.56
CA VAL A 114 5.53 0.00 9.24
C VAL A 114 5.72 0.23 10.72
N MET A 115 4.73 -0.14 11.51
CA MET A 115 4.71 0.04 12.96
C MET A 115 5.10 -1.28 13.63
N GLY A 116 6.21 -1.25 14.34
CA GLY A 116 6.68 -2.35 15.17
C GLY A 116 6.61 -2.01 16.66
N ASP A 117 6.81 -3.00 17.53
CA ASP A 117 6.76 -2.82 18.98
C ASP A 117 7.98 -2.08 19.56
N LYS A 118 9.04 -1.89 18.77
CA LYS A 118 10.28 -1.18 19.18
C LYS A 118 10.55 0.08 18.39
N ALA A 119 9.99 0.20 17.20
CA ALA A 119 10.15 1.37 16.35
C ALA A 119 9.14 1.36 15.20
N THR A 120 8.87 2.54 14.66
CA THR A 120 8.15 2.73 13.40
C THR A 120 9.13 3.12 12.30
N VAL A 121 8.96 2.56 11.11
CA VAL A 121 9.67 2.99 9.91
C VAL A 121 8.69 3.63 8.95
N ILE A 122 9.02 4.83 8.48
CA ILE A 122 8.28 5.55 7.43
C ILE A 122 9.13 5.56 6.18
N ILE A 123 8.60 5.04 5.09
CA ILE A 123 9.25 4.94 3.78
C ILE A 123 8.50 5.85 2.82
N ASN A 124 9.20 6.80 2.23
CA ASN A 124 8.75 7.55 1.05
C ASN A 124 9.61 7.08 -0.14
N TYR A 125 9.36 7.54 -1.36
CA TYR A 125 10.01 7.02 -2.58
C TYR A 125 11.49 6.63 -2.47
N ASP A 126 12.33 7.51 -1.94
CA ASP A 126 13.79 7.39 -1.92
C ASP A 126 14.40 7.49 -0.52
N LYS A 127 13.57 7.64 0.50
CA LYS A 127 14.00 7.89 1.88
C LYS A 127 13.20 7.05 2.85
N ALA A 128 13.86 6.65 3.93
CA ALA A 128 13.23 6.00 5.05
C ALA A 128 13.71 6.60 6.37
N TRP A 129 12.80 6.75 7.31
CA TRP A 129 13.09 7.24 8.66
C TRP A 129 12.65 6.22 9.69
N LYS A 130 13.47 6.02 10.70
CA LYS A 130 13.17 5.20 11.85
C LYS A 130 12.85 6.07 13.06
N TYR A 131 11.74 5.81 13.68
CA TYR A 131 11.25 6.44 14.91
C TYR A 131 11.22 5.40 16.01
N PRO A 132 12.19 5.40 16.95
CA PRO A 132 12.18 4.46 18.08
C PRO A 132 10.96 4.68 18.96
N GLU A 133 10.33 3.60 19.42
CA GLU A 133 9.32 3.68 20.47
C GLU A 133 9.97 4.16 21.78
N GLY A 134 9.37 5.21 22.38
CA GLY A 134 9.82 5.74 23.67
C GLY A 134 9.51 4.75 24.79
N LYS A 135 10.43 4.60 25.74
CA LYS A 135 10.07 4.00 27.02
C LYS A 135 9.07 4.93 27.70
N TYR A 136 7.90 4.42 28.07
CA TYR A 136 6.96 5.14 28.92
C TYR A 136 7.65 5.52 30.22
N ASN A 137 8.12 6.74 30.35
CA ASN A 137 8.43 7.31 31.64
C ASN A 137 7.09 7.61 32.32
N LYS A 138 6.65 6.73 33.20
CA LYS A 138 5.53 6.98 34.08
C LYS A 138 5.87 8.22 34.92
N VAL A 139 5.44 9.38 34.48
CA VAL A 139 5.40 10.57 35.37
C VAL A 139 4.22 10.33 36.29
N ILE A 140 4.53 9.81 37.48
CA ILE A 140 3.56 9.70 38.58
C ILE A 140 3.45 11.12 39.15
N GLY A 141 2.36 11.81 38.87
CA GLY A 141 2.09 13.06 39.59
C GLY A 141 1.26 14.13 38.89
N ASP A 142 0.81 14.00 37.67
CA ASP A 142 -0.10 15.00 37.09
C ASP A 142 -1.54 14.44 37.06
N PHE A 143 -2.37 14.95 37.99
CA PHE A 143 -3.79 14.64 38.08
C PHE A 143 -4.59 15.62 37.21
N ASP A 144 -4.58 15.43 35.90
CA ASP A 144 -5.48 16.18 35.02
C ASP A 144 -6.74 15.38 34.63
N GLY A 145 -6.98 14.24 35.27
CA GLY A 145 -8.10 13.35 34.93
C GLY A 145 -7.89 12.49 33.69
N VAL A 146 -6.74 12.59 33.08
CA VAL A 146 -6.37 11.76 31.88
C VAL A 146 -5.59 10.55 32.37
N SER A 147 -6.05 9.34 32.02
CA SER A 147 -5.31 8.14 32.36
C SER A 147 -3.95 8.12 31.63
N GLY A 148 -2.91 7.55 32.26
CA GLY A 148 -1.57 7.45 31.65
C GLY A 148 -1.54 6.80 30.25
N ALA A 149 -2.64 6.15 29.85
CA ALA A 149 -2.84 5.60 28.50
C ALA A 149 -3.15 6.67 27.44
N THR A 150 -3.50 7.89 27.85
CA THR A 150 -3.80 9.02 26.97
C THR A 150 -2.67 10.04 26.89
N GLN A 151 -1.53 9.80 27.55
CA GLN A 151 -0.35 10.63 27.30
C GLN A 151 0.07 10.51 25.83
N SER A 152 0.00 11.65 25.13
CA SER A 152 0.44 11.74 23.76
C SER A 152 1.92 11.40 23.65
N TRP A 153 2.24 10.42 22.83
CA TRP A 153 3.58 10.16 22.39
C TRP A 153 4.12 11.40 21.66
N THR A 154 5.21 11.97 22.15
CA THR A 154 5.92 13.05 21.48
C THR A 154 6.84 12.42 20.44
N GLU A 155 6.46 12.51 19.19
CA GLU A 155 7.27 12.07 18.08
C GLU A 155 8.61 12.80 18.05
N GLY A 156 9.69 12.06 18.35
CA GLY A 156 11.04 12.58 18.21
C GLY A 156 11.37 12.83 16.72
N LYS A 157 12.45 13.55 16.44
CA LYS A 157 12.98 13.64 15.09
C LYS A 157 13.42 12.24 14.66
N GLY A 158 12.80 11.68 13.63
CA GLY A 158 13.17 10.38 13.09
C GLY A 158 14.63 10.31 12.63
N ASN A 159 15.24 9.16 12.72
CA ASN A 159 16.58 8.90 12.24
C ASN A 159 16.51 8.49 10.79
N LEU A 160 17.14 9.24 9.89
CA LEU A 160 17.24 8.88 8.47
C LEU A 160 18.01 7.56 8.36
N ILE A 161 17.41 6.59 7.67
CA ILE A 161 18.08 5.34 7.31
C ILE A 161 18.87 5.59 6.05
N ASN A 162 20.20 5.57 6.17
CA ASN A 162 21.09 5.69 5.01
C ASN A 162 21.27 4.31 4.36
N PHE A 163 20.95 4.21 3.09
CA PHE A 163 21.21 3.03 2.28
C PHE A 163 21.62 3.45 0.87
N ASN A 164 22.56 2.71 0.31
CA ASN A 164 22.94 2.89 -1.08
C ASN A 164 21.99 2.06 -1.94
N HIS A 165 21.33 2.71 -2.87
CA HIS A 165 20.48 2.05 -3.86
C HIS A 165 20.79 2.53 -5.27
N LEU A 166 20.58 1.68 -6.24
CA LEU A 166 20.55 2.08 -7.64
C LEU A 166 19.21 2.76 -7.94
N GLU A 167 19.16 3.50 -9.03
CA GLU A 167 17.87 3.94 -9.55
C GLU A 167 16.98 2.69 -9.76
N PRO A 168 15.67 2.73 -9.35
CA PRO A 168 14.83 1.53 -9.29
C PRO A 168 14.73 0.72 -10.58
N THR A 169 14.64 1.40 -11.73
CA THR A 169 14.59 0.72 -13.04
C THR A 169 15.91 -0.01 -13.33
N ARG A 170 17.02 0.63 -13.02
CA ARG A 170 18.35 0.03 -13.17
C ARG A 170 18.52 -1.18 -12.25
N GLN A 171 18.06 -1.08 -11.00
CA GLN A 171 18.10 -2.19 -10.06
C GLN A 171 17.31 -3.39 -10.59
N ALA A 172 16.08 -3.15 -11.08
CA ALA A 172 15.24 -4.22 -11.63
C ALA A 172 15.91 -4.93 -12.83
N LEU A 173 16.57 -4.17 -13.72
CA LEU A 173 17.29 -4.74 -14.87
C LEU A 173 18.54 -5.54 -14.46
N GLU A 174 19.29 -5.06 -13.47
CA GLU A 174 20.46 -5.79 -12.95
C GLU A 174 20.03 -7.07 -12.22
N ASP A 175 18.94 -7.03 -11.46
CA ASP A 175 18.38 -8.22 -10.77
C ASP A 175 17.87 -9.25 -11.79
N PHE A 176 17.20 -8.81 -12.85
CA PHE A 176 16.75 -9.68 -13.93
C PHE A 176 17.94 -10.35 -14.64
N LYS A 177 18.96 -9.56 -15.02
CA LYS A 177 20.19 -10.07 -15.61
C LYS A 177 20.90 -11.08 -14.68
N SER A 178 21.01 -10.76 -13.39
CA SER A 178 21.62 -11.63 -12.39
C SER A 178 20.86 -12.96 -12.28
N SER A 179 19.55 -12.92 -12.30
CA SER A 179 18.71 -14.12 -12.24
C SER A 179 18.93 -15.03 -13.46
N ILE A 180 19.09 -14.47 -14.66
CA ILE A 180 19.41 -15.23 -15.87
C ILE A 180 20.79 -15.87 -15.76
N ILE A 181 21.82 -15.09 -15.40
CA ILE A 181 23.22 -15.56 -15.36
C ILE A 181 23.39 -16.66 -14.31
N ASN A 182 22.78 -16.48 -13.15
CA ASN A 182 22.91 -17.39 -12.02
C ASN A 182 21.85 -18.50 -11.98
N ASN A 183 20.94 -18.53 -12.94
CA ASN A 183 19.80 -19.45 -12.99
C ASN A 183 19.01 -19.48 -11.67
N THR A 184 18.69 -18.29 -11.14
CA THR A 184 17.94 -18.11 -9.90
C THR A 184 16.56 -17.53 -10.15
N ILE A 185 15.61 -17.83 -9.26
CA ILE A 185 14.27 -17.23 -9.31
C ILE A 185 14.38 -15.80 -8.73
N PRO A 186 13.94 -14.77 -9.47
CA PRO A 186 13.93 -13.40 -8.96
C PRO A 186 12.97 -13.24 -7.78
N LEU A 187 13.19 -12.24 -6.91
CA LEU A 187 12.29 -11.92 -5.81
C LEU A 187 10.88 -11.62 -6.30
N SER A 188 10.78 -10.79 -7.37
CA SER A 188 9.51 -10.54 -8.05
C SER A 188 9.36 -11.58 -9.16
N ASN A 189 8.48 -12.54 -8.98
CA ASN A 189 8.28 -13.69 -9.86
C ASN A 189 6.78 -13.98 -10.08
N LEU A 190 6.47 -15.00 -10.87
CA LEU A 190 5.08 -15.37 -11.17
C LEU A 190 4.26 -15.62 -9.90
N LYS A 191 4.82 -16.28 -8.90
CA LYS A 191 4.09 -16.61 -7.67
C LYS A 191 3.76 -15.35 -6.87
N SER A 192 4.74 -14.45 -6.66
CA SER A 192 4.51 -13.19 -5.96
C SER A 192 3.53 -12.28 -6.73
N GLY A 193 3.70 -12.15 -8.05
CA GLY A 193 2.81 -11.37 -8.89
C GLY A 193 1.37 -11.89 -8.91
N ALA A 194 1.18 -13.21 -8.97
CA ALA A 194 -0.15 -13.81 -8.88
C ALA A 194 -0.81 -13.56 -7.52
N ALA A 195 -0.07 -13.74 -6.42
CA ALA A 195 -0.58 -13.47 -5.07
C ALA A 195 -1.06 -12.02 -4.90
N VAL A 196 -0.29 -11.05 -5.41
CA VAL A 196 -0.70 -9.64 -5.42
C VAL A 196 -1.94 -9.42 -6.28
N SER A 197 -2.02 -10.04 -7.46
CA SER A 197 -3.18 -9.92 -8.34
C SER A 197 -4.45 -10.45 -7.68
N PHE A 198 -4.37 -11.56 -6.95
CA PHE A 198 -5.49 -12.08 -6.17
C PHE A 198 -5.88 -11.17 -5.02
N ALA A 199 -4.92 -10.60 -4.29
CA ALA A 199 -5.20 -9.64 -3.23
C ALA A 199 -5.88 -8.37 -3.79
N VAL A 200 -5.46 -7.88 -4.95
CA VAL A 200 -6.10 -6.76 -5.66
C VAL A 200 -7.55 -7.10 -6.02
N ASP A 201 -7.79 -8.28 -6.62
CA ASP A 201 -9.16 -8.75 -6.94
C ASP A 201 -10.04 -8.79 -5.70
N MET A 202 -9.53 -9.35 -4.59
CA MET A 202 -10.25 -9.36 -3.32
C MET A 202 -10.64 -7.97 -2.85
N GLY A 203 -9.72 -6.99 -2.92
CA GLY A 203 -9.97 -5.60 -2.53
C GLY A 203 -11.07 -4.95 -3.38
N ILE A 204 -11.01 -5.15 -4.69
CA ILE A 204 -12.02 -4.62 -5.62
C ILE A 204 -13.37 -5.24 -5.34
N ARG A 205 -13.44 -6.55 -5.18
CA ARG A 205 -14.69 -7.26 -4.84
C ARG A 205 -15.24 -6.83 -3.49
N ALA A 206 -14.39 -6.57 -2.50
CA ALA A 206 -14.85 -6.10 -1.20
C ALA A 206 -15.57 -4.73 -1.31
N MET A 207 -15.02 -3.82 -2.10
CA MET A 207 -15.62 -2.51 -2.36
C MET A 207 -16.90 -2.63 -3.20
N ASP A 208 -16.89 -3.40 -4.27
CA ASP A 208 -18.03 -3.56 -5.19
C ASP A 208 -19.20 -4.25 -4.52
N LEU A 209 -18.96 -5.31 -3.73
CA LEU A 209 -19.96 -6.08 -3.02
C LEU A 209 -20.34 -5.49 -1.65
N LYS A 210 -19.57 -4.49 -1.16
CA LYS A 210 -19.74 -3.86 0.17
C LYS A 210 -19.74 -4.89 1.31
N GLN A 211 -18.80 -5.84 1.24
CA GLN A 211 -18.68 -6.91 2.22
C GLN A 211 -17.23 -7.34 2.43
N VAL A 212 -16.98 -8.10 3.50
CA VAL A 212 -15.67 -8.73 3.72
C VAL A 212 -15.47 -9.85 2.69
N VAL A 213 -14.33 -9.83 2.02
CA VAL A 213 -13.91 -10.90 1.10
C VAL A 213 -12.75 -11.66 1.72
N SER A 214 -12.82 -13.00 1.72
CA SER A 214 -11.76 -13.87 2.23
C SER A 214 -10.90 -14.41 1.10
N TRP A 215 -9.63 -14.72 1.43
CA TRP A 215 -8.71 -15.40 0.53
C TRP A 215 -9.31 -16.75 0.10
N ASN A 216 -9.21 -17.06 -1.17
CA ASN A 216 -9.65 -18.35 -1.69
C ASN A 216 -8.44 -19.29 -1.76
N PRO A 217 -8.47 -20.48 -1.11
CA PRO A 217 -7.37 -21.45 -1.17
C PRO A 217 -6.98 -21.91 -2.59
N LYS A 218 -7.85 -21.71 -3.58
CA LYS A 218 -7.51 -21.95 -4.99
C LYS A 218 -6.44 -21.00 -5.56
N TYR A 219 -6.13 -19.92 -4.83
CA TYR A 219 -5.08 -18.94 -5.18
C TYR A 219 -3.70 -19.33 -4.64
N ASP A 220 -3.60 -20.41 -3.85
CA ASP A 220 -2.31 -20.91 -3.35
C ASP A 220 -1.57 -21.63 -4.50
N LEU A 221 -0.45 -21.04 -4.95
CA LEU A 221 0.39 -21.50 -6.07
C LEU A 221 1.67 -22.19 -5.58
#